data_52b1d12d904cfb55da798885e82ea3d5
#
_entry.id   52b1d12d904cfb55da798885e82ea3d5
#
_cell.length_a   1.000
_cell.length_b   1.000
_cell.length_c   1.000
_cell.angle_alpha   90.00
_cell.angle_beta   90.00
_cell.angle_gamma   90.00
#
_symmetry.space_group_name_H-M   'P 1'
#
loop_
_entity.id
_entity.type
_entity.pdbx_description
1 polymer ?
#
loop_
_entity_poly.entity_id
_entity_poly.type
_entity_poly.pdbx_seq_one_letter_code
_entity_poly.pdbx_strand_id
1 'polypeptide(L)'
;ATNADEALEVARKIGYPVLVRPSYVLGGQRMRIVINDEELERHVLSIFKHMPDNKVLIDQFLERAKEAEIDAICDGDDIHIMGIMEHIEPAGIHSGDSSAVLPTYSLSEASVQTMSEYAKRIAHRLNIRGLINIQFAIKGDQVYVIEANPRASRTTPFIAKAYQVPYLNIATKVMLGEKKLRDFEFHKKLEGYAIKVPVFSFNKFPGVDISLGPEMKSTGEAIYYIKDLYDPFFRDLDT
;
A
#
# COMPACT_ATOMS: atom_id res chain seq x y z
N ALA A 1 -17.96 -11.93 -6.91
CA ALA A 1 -18.87 -13.04 -6.59
C ALA A 1 -19.89 -12.62 -5.53
N THR A 2 -21.08 -13.13 -5.66
CA THR A 2 -22.19 -12.88 -4.74
C THR A 2 -22.60 -14.13 -3.95
N ASN A 3 -22.01 -15.27 -4.27
CA ASN A 3 -22.21 -16.54 -3.59
C ASN A 3 -20.97 -17.44 -3.74
N ALA A 4 -20.94 -18.59 -3.06
CA ALA A 4 -19.80 -19.49 -3.03
C ALA A 4 -19.57 -20.18 -4.40
N ASP A 5 -20.62 -20.58 -5.09
CA ASP A 5 -20.49 -21.26 -6.40
C ASP A 5 -19.87 -20.33 -7.45
N GLU A 6 -20.32 -19.07 -7.51
CA GLU A 6 -19.74 -18.04 -8.36
C GLU A 6 -18.27 -17.77 -8.00
N ALA A 7 -17.94 -17.75 -6.70
CA ALA A 7 -16.59 -17.56 -6.23
C ALA A 7 -15.65 -18.70 -6.70
N LEU A 8 -16.09 -19.95 -6.56
CA LEU A 8 -15.36 -21.12 -7.04
C LEU A 8 -15.15 -21.10 -8.56
N GLU A 9 -16.19 -20.76 -9.32
CA GLU A 9 -16.07 -20.64 -10.77
C GLU A 9 -15.03 -19.59 -11.19
N VAL A 10 -15.07 -18.42 -10.57
CA VAL A 10 -14.13 -17.33 -10.83
C VAL A 10 -12.70 -17.74 -10.46
N ALA A 11 -12.50 -18.32 -9.28
CA ALA A 11 -11.17 -18.73 -8.81
C ALA A 11 -10.55 -19.81 -9.73
N ARG A 12 -11.34 -20.77 -10.18
CA ARG A 12 -10.87 -21.80 -11.13
C ARG A 12 -10.46 -21.22 -12.50
N LYS A 13 -11.12 -20.13 -12.94
CA LYS A 13 -10.74 -19.41 -14.17
C LYS A 13 -9.45 -18.62 -14.00
N ILE A 14 -9.26 -18.00 -12.82
CA ILE A 14 -8.08 -17.21 -12.51
C ILE A 14 -6.87 -18.10 -12.24
N GLY A 15 -7.08 -19.23 -11.56
CA GLY A 15 -6.03 -20.12 -11.05
C GLY A 15 -5.57 -19.75 -9.65
N TYR A 16 -5.28 -20.75 -8.83
CA TYR A 16 -4.76 -20.57 -7.47
C TYR A 16 -3.25 -20.28 -7.45
N PRO A 17 -2.75 -19.55 -6.43
CA PRO A 17 -3.48 -18.98 -5.31
C PRO A 17 -4.25 -17.72 -5.70
N VAL A 18 -5.37 -17.47 -5.01
CA VAL A 18 -6.18 -16.25 -5.16
C VAL A 18 -6.29 -15.48 -3.86
N LEU A 19 -6.44 -14.16 -3.96
CA LEU A 19 -6.75 -13.28 -2.85
C LEU A 19 -8.25 -13.02 -2.81
N VAL A 20 -8.87 -13.34 -1.68
CA VAL A 20 -10.30 -13.11 -1.43
C VAL A 20 -10.45 -11.81 -0.66
N ARG A 21 -11.19 -10.86 -1.23
CA ARG A 21 -11.44 -9.54 -0.63
C ARG A 21 -12.94 -9.28 -0.49
N PRO A 22 -13.49 -9.15 0.74
CA PRO A 22 -14.83 -8.61 0.90
C PRO A 22 -14.89 -7.17 0.39
N SER A 23 -15.98 -6.79 -0.27
CA SER A 23 -16.21 -5.38 -0.60
C SER A 23 -16.51 -4.58 0.66
N TYR A 24 -16.12 -3.31 0.69
CA TYR A 24 -16.45 -2.38 1.80
C TYR A 24 -15.89 -2.76 3.17
N VAL A 25 -14.66 -3.28 3.22
CA VAL A 25 -13.93 -3.50 4.48
C VAL A 25 -12.75 -2.53 4.60
N LEU A 26 -12.34 -2.24 5.84
CA LEU A 26 -11.20 -1.38 6.16
C LEU A 26 -10.06 -2.22 6.73
N GLY A 27 -8.80 -1.84 6.42
CA GLY A 27 -7.61 -2.46 6.99
C GLY A 27 -7.46 -3.94 6.67
N GLY A 28 -7.94 -4.38 5.52
CA GLY A 28 -7.81 -5.77 5.07
C GLY A 28 -8.65 -6.79 5.83
N GLN A 29 -9.64 -6.36 6.62
CA GLN A 29 -10.48 -7.26 7.40
C GLN A 29 -11.06 -8.39 6.55
N ARG A 30 -10.89 -9.63 7.02
CA ARG A 30 -11.33 -10.86 6.35
C ARG A 30 -10.77 -11.06 4.94
N MET A 31 -9.72 -10.32 4.56
CA MET A 31 -8.94 -10.66 3.38
C MET A 31 -8.11 -11.92 3.66
N ARG A 32 -8.05 -12.80 2.67
CA ARG A 32 -7.28 -14.05 2.80
C ARG A 32 -6.74 -14.53 1.48
N ILE A 33 -5.51 -15.00 1.49
CA ILE A 33 -4.93 -15.79 0.39
C ILE A 33 -5.40 -17.22 0.56
N VAL A 34 -5.97 -17.81 -0.48
CA VAL A 34 -6.47 -19.19 -0.49
C VAL A 34 -5.85 -19.96 -1.66
N ILE A 35 -5.57 -21.24 -1.44
CA ILE A 35 -4.77 -22.06 -2.33
C ILE A 35 -5.56 -23.19 -3.02
N ASN A 36 -6.82 -23.39 -2.63
CA ASN A 36 -7.67 -24.44 -3.20
C ASN A 36 -9.16 -24.13 -2.99
N ASP A 37 -10.01 -24.93 -3.66
CA ASP A 37 -11.46 -24.78 -3.61
C ASP A 37 -12.04 -24.92 -2.20
N GLU A 38 -11.53 -25.87 -1.39
CA GLU A 38 -12.05 -26.13 -0.04
C GLU A 38 -11.84 -24.92 0.90
N GLU A 39 -10.64 -24.34 0.86
CA GLU A 39 -10.34 -23.13 1.63
C GLU A 39 -11.18 -21.94 1.16
N LEU A 40 -11.34 -21.79 -0.15
CA LEU A 40 -12.13 -20.73 -0.74
C LEU A 40 -13.59 -20.81 -0.29
N GLU A 41 -14.22 -21.98 -0.47
CA GLU A 41 -15.63 -22.19 -0.10
C GLU A 41 -15.86 -21.89 1.38
N ARG A 42 -15.05 -22.49 2.26
CA ARG A 42 -15.12 -22.28 3.70
C ARG A 42 -15.00 -20.79 4.08
N HIS A 43 -14.07 -20.09 3.45
CA HIS A 43 -13.83 -18.68 3.75
C HIS A 43 -14.96 -17.77 3.24
N VAL A 44 -15.42 -17.99 2.01
CA VAL A 44 -16.50 -17.21 1.39
C VAL A 44 -17.83 -17.43 2.14
N LEU A 45 -18.14 -18.66 2.52
CA LEU A 45 -19.32 -18.96 3.36
C LEU A 45 -19.25 -18.25 4.71
N SER A 46 -18.06 -18.19 5.32
CA SER A 46 -17.85 -17.42 6.56
C SER A 46 -18.09 -15.93 6.36
N ILE A 47 -17.69 -15.35 5.22
CA ILE A 47 -17.93 -13.94 4.90
C ILE A 47 -19.44 -13.69 4.78
N PHE A 48 -20.14 -14.44 3.96
CA PHE A 48 -21.59 -14.25 3.71
C PHE A 48 -22.45 -14.52 4.96
N LYS A 49 -22.00 -15.41 5.86
CA LYS A 49 -22.70 -15.62 7.15
C LYS A 49 -22.72 -14.36 8.03
N HIS A 50 -21.67 -13.54 7.98
CA HIS A 50 -21.56 -12.34 8.81
C HIS A 50 -21.92 -11.05 8.05
N MET A 51 -21.84 -11.10 6.73
CA MET A 51 -22.09 -9.97 5.84
C MET A 51 -22.87 -10.45 4.60
N PRO A 52 -24.18 -10.79 4.76
CA PRO A 52 -24.95 -11.48 3.70
C PRO A 52 -25.13 -10.64 2.43
N ASP A 53 -25.17 -9.32 2.54
CA ASP A 53 -25.35 -8.41 1.40
C ASP A 53 -24.02 -7.98 0.75
N ASN A 54 -22.88 -8.50 1.24
CA ASN A 54 -21.56 -8.13 0.72
C ASN A 54 -21.26 -8.89 -0.57
N LYS A 55 -20.42 -8.29 -1.38
CA LYS A 55 -19.79 -8.96 -2.54
C LYS A 55 -18.34 -9.30 -2.19
N VAL A 56 -17.85 -10.35 -2.81
CA VAL A 56 -16.46 -10.77 -2.66
C VAL A 56 -15.75 -10.57 -4.00
N LEU A 57 -14.62 -9.87 -3.97
CA LEU A 57 -13.67 -9.84 -5.08
C LEU A 57 -12.71 -11.02 -4.93
N ILE A 58 -12.35 -11.59 -6.08
CA ILE A 58 -11.36 -12.65 -6.17
C ILE A 58 -10.33 -12.20 -7.17
N ASP A 59 -9.13 -11.95 -6.67
CA ASP A 59 -8.01 -11.47 -7.44
C ASP A 59 -6.95 -12.56 -7.55
N GLN A 60 -6.21 -12.58 -8.67
CA GLN A 60 -5.01 -13.41 -8.75
C GLN A 60 -4.00 -12.95 -7.71
N PHE A 61 -3.49 -13.86 -6.89
CA PHE A 61 -2.40 -13.53 -5.97
C PHE A 61 -1.07 -13.53 -6.72
N LEU A 62 -0.36 -12.43 -6.65
CA LEU A 62 0.92 -12.25 -7.32
C LEU A 62 2.06 -12.69 -6.39
N GLU A 63 2.33 -14.00 -6.33
CA GLU A 63 3.40 -14.55 -5.49
C GLU A 63 4.74 -13.88 -5.77
N ARG A 64 5.46 -13.53 -4.70
CA ARG A 64 6.78 -12.90 -4.73
C ARG A 64 6.81 -11.56 -5.49
N ALA A 65 5.66 -10.92 -5.68
CA ALA A 65 5.65 -9.55 -6.17
C ALA A 65 6.22 -8.62 -5.09
N LYS A 66 6.97 -7.61 -5.52
CA LYS A 66 7.33 -6.49 -4.66
C LYS A 66 6.13 -5.59 -4.49
N GLU A 67 6.03 -4.96 -3.34
CA GLU A 67 5.03 -3.94 -3.10
C GLU A 67 5.69 -2.57 -2.99
N ALA A 68 5.03 -1.56 -3.53
CA ALA A 68 5.47 -0.18 -3.40
C ALA A 68 4.26 0.75 -3.36
N GLU A 69 4.46 1.93 -2.80
CA GLU A 69 3.40 2.92 -2.70
C GLU A 69 3.89 4.32 -3.08
N ILE A 70 2.98 5.09 -3.66
CA ILE A 70 3.15 6.51 -3.96
C ILE A 70 2.24 7.32 -3.05
N ASP A 71 2.80 8.32 -2.39
CA ASP A 71 2.03 9.39 -1.78
C ASP A 71 2.21 10.68 -2.60
N ALA A 72 1.10 11.34 -2.91
CA ALA A 72 1.12 12.55 -3.73
C ALA A 72 0.12 13.60 -3.23
N ILE A 73 0.38 14.86 -3.61
CA ILE A 73 -0.55 15.99 -3.46
C ILE A 73 -1.02 16.41 -4.85
N CYS A 74 -2.32 16.64 -4.99
CA CYS A 74 -2.95 17.07 -6.24
C CYS A 74 -3.75 18.34 -5.99
N ASP A 75 -3.73 19.28 -6.95
CA ASP A 75 -4.51 20.52 -6.87
C ASP A 75 -5.65 20.59 -7.91
N GLY A 76 -5.91 19.47 -8.57
CA GLY A 76 -6.88 19.34 -9.66
C GLY A 76 -6.26 19.50 -11.05
N ASP A 77 -5.19 20.28 -11.17
CA ASP A 77 -4.48 20.54 -12.43
C ASP A 77 -3.15 19.76 -12.45
N ASP A 78 -2.37 19.89 -11.38
CA ASP A 78 -1.05 19.31 -11.22
C ASP A 78 -1.01 18.25 -10.11
N ILE A 79 0.02 17.40 -10.17
CA ILE A 79 0.35 16.41 -9.14
C ILE A 79 1.82 16.52 -8.75
N HIS A 80 2.07 16.57 -7.44
CA HIS A 80 3.41 16.44 -6.87
C HIS A 80 3.52 15.11 -6.13
N ILE A 81 4.38 14.21 -6.61
CA ILE A 81 4.73 12.97 -5.92
C ILE A 81 5.66 13.32 -4.77
N MET A 82 5.19 13.14 -3.53
CA MET A 82 5.96 13.43 -2.33
C MET A 82 7.05 12.40 -2.10
N GLY A 83 6.77 11.13 -2.40
CA GLY A 83 7.71 10.03 -2.29
C GLY A 83 7.16 8.73 -2.86
N ILE A 84 8.08 7.84 -3.21
CA ILE A 84 7.80 6.46 -3.62
C ILE A 84 8.54 5.56 -2.65
N MET A 85 7.80 4.73 -1.94
CA MET A 85 8.35 3.80 -0.96
C MET A 85 8.26 2.37 -1.48
N GLU A 86 9.30 1.61 -1.25
CA GLU A 86 9.36 0.18 -1.56
C GLU A 86 9.29 -0.62 -0.27
N HIS A 87 8.40 -1.63 -0.22
CA HIS A 87 8.27 -2.52 0.93
C HIS A 87 9.38 -3.58 0.90
N ILE A 88 9.88 -3.94 2.08
CA ILE A 88 10.85 -5.01 2.25
C ILE A 88 10.13 -6.36 2.18
N GLU A 89 9.02 -6.49 2.90
CA GLU A 89 8.20 -7.70 2.88
C GLU A 89 7.47 -7.84 1.54
N PRO A 90 7.26 -9.08 1.06
CA PRO A 90 6.59 -9.32 -0.21
C PRO A 90 5.11 -8.89 -0.17
N ALA A 91 4.55 -8.65 -1.35
CA ALA A 91 3.12 -8.35 -1.51
C ALA A 91 2.22 -9.41 -0.87
N GLY A 92 1.15 -8.95 -0.24
CA GLY A 92 0.21 -9.77 0.52
C GLY A 92 0.25 -9.53 2.03
N ILE A 93 1.23 -8.76 2.51
CA ILE A 93 1.26 -8.22 3.87
C ILE A 93 0.70 -6.79 3.83
N HIS A 94 -0.16 -6.44 4.80
CA HIS A 94 -0.73 -5.10 4.85
C HIS A 94 0.36 -4.02 4.90
N SER A 95 0.25 -2.97 4.09
CA SER A 95 1.27 -1.91 3.98
C SER A 95 1.66 -1.25 5.31
N GLY A 96 0.72 -1.23 6.27
CA GLY A 96 0.99 -0.76 7.63
C GLY A 96 1.87 -1.67 8.46
N ASP A 97 1.95 -2.95 8.10
CA ASP A 97 2.69 -3.99 8.80
C ASP A 97 4.03 -4.29 8.11
N SER A 98 4.26 -3.70 6.95
CA SER A 98 5.51 -3.84 6.20
C SER A 98 6.51 -2.75 6.57
N SER A 99 7.78 -3.11 6.65
CA SER A 99 8.90 -2.17 6.61
C SER A 99 8.98 -1.56 5.21
N ALA A 100 9.31 -0.29 5.11
CA ALA A 100 9.37 0.38 3.81
C ALA A 100 10.57 1.33 3.72
N VAL A 101 11.16 1.40 2.55
CA VAL A 101 12.37 2.18 2.26
C VAL A 101 12.04 3.34 1.34
N LEU A 102 12.52 4.52 1.68
CA LEU A 102 12.41 5.75 0.91
C LEU A 102 13.81 6.34 0.65
N PRO A 103 14.18 6.65 -0.60
CA PRO A 103 13.51 6.27 -1.84
C PRO A 103 13.58 4.76 -2.11
N THR A 104 12.95 4.30 -3.17
CA THR A 104 13.00 2.89 -3.61
C THR A 104 14.45 2.44 -3.81
N TYR A 105 14.75 1.19 -3.48
CA TYR A 105 16.12 0.68 -3.48
C TYR A 105 16.38 -0.43 -4.49
N SER A 106 15.36 -1.17 -4.88
CA SER A 106 15.51 -2.33 -5.77
C SER A 106 14.60 -2.30 -7.00
N LEU A 107 13.70 -1.31 -7.10
CA LEU A 107 12.84 -1.14 -8.27
C LEU A 107 13.60 -0.55 -9.44
N SER A 108 13.31 -1.01 -10.66
CA SER A 108 13.85 -0.43 -11.88
C SER A 108 13.32 0.99 -12.11
N GLU A 109 14.10 1.84 -12.76
CA GLU A 109 13.64 3.18 -13.16
C GLU A 109 12.38 3.12 -14.03
N ALA A 110 12.27 2.10 -14.89
CA ALA A 110 11.09 1.88 -15.74
C ALA A 110 9.83 1.61 -14.88
N SER A 111 9.94 0.80 -13.83
CA SER A 111 8.84 0.55 -12.89
C SER A 111 8.44 1.82 -12.15
N VAL A 112 9.41 2.58 -11.65
CA VAL A 112 9.19 3.85 -10.95
C VAL A 112 8.51 4.88 -11.86
N GLN A 113 8.94 4.96 -13.12
CA GLN A 113 8.31 5.82 -14.12
C GLN A 113 6.86 5.39 -14.41
N THR A 114 6.63 4.08 -14.62
CA THR A 114 5.30 3.52 -14.86
C THR A 114 4.35 3.81 -13.70
N MET A 115 4.80 3.58 -12.46
CA MET A 115 4.03 3.93 -11.26
C MET A 115 3.67 5.40 -11.21
N SER A 116 4.63 6.28 -11.53
CA SER A 116 4.43 7.73 -11.54
C SER A 116 3.42 8.17 -12.60
N GLU A 117 3.45 7.55 -13.78
CA GLU A 117 2.48 7.80 -14.85
C GLU A 117 1.08 7.32 -14.46
N TYR A 118 0.97 6.14 -13.85
CA TYR A 118 -0.31 5.63 -13.35
C TYR A 118 -0.88 6.54 -12.27
N ALA A 119 -0.05 7.00 -11.33
CA ALA A 119 -0.48 7.93 -10.29
C ALA A 119 -1.05 9.23 -10.89
N LYS A 120 -0.37 9.82 -11.88
CA LYS A 120 -0.85 11.01 -12.59
C LYS A 120 -2.20 10.77 -13.27
N ARG A 121 -2.32 9.68 -14.01
CA ARG A 121 -3.56 9.32 -14.72
C ARG A 121 -4.72 9.08 -13.77
N ILE A 122 -4.49 8.36 -12.66
CA ILE A 122 -5.50 8.09 -11.63
C ILE A 122 -5.95 9.39 -10.97
N ALA A 123 -5.00 10.23 -10.53
CA ALA A 123 -5.29 11.51 -9.90
C ALA A 123 -6.13 12.42 -10.79
N HIS A 124 -5.76 12.54 -12.06
CA HIS A 124 -6.54 13.30 -13.04
C HIS A 124 -7.92 12.72 -13.28
N ARG A 125 -8.01 11.40 -13.47
CA ARG A 125 -9.29 10.74 -13.75
C ARG A 125 -10.28 10.85 -12.60
N LEU A 126 -9.79 10.83 -11.37
CA LEU A 126 -10.59 10.98 -10.16
C LEU A 126 -10.76 12.46 -9.73
N ASN A 127 -10.19 13.40 -10.46
CA ASN A 127 -10.22 14.85 -10.13
C ASN A 127 -9.81 15.13 -8.68
N ILE A 128 -8.70 14.54 -8.25
CA ILE A 128 -8.22 14.62 -6.87
C ILE A 128 -7.77 16.05 -6.55
N ARG A 129 -8.22 16.54 -5.38
CA ARG A 129 -7.71 17.75 -4.74
C ARG A 129 -7.31 17.44 -3.31
N GLY A 130 -6.02 17.48 -3.04
CA GLY A 130 -5.45 17.08 -1.75
C GLY A 130 -4.57 15.85 -1.89
N LEU A 131 -4.58 15.01 -0.87
CA LEU A 131 -3.69 13.85 -0.78
C LEU A 131 -4.28 12.61 -1.44
N ILE A 132 -3.41 11.84 -2.06
CA ILE A 132 -3.71 10.49 -2.57
C ILE A 132 -2.55 9.56 -2.26
N ASN A 133 -2.88 8.36 -1.82
CA ASN A 133 -1.95 7.24 -1.69
C ASN A 133 -2.37 6.15 -2.68
N ILE A 134 -1.40 5.60 -3.41
CA ILE A 134 -1.64 4.53 -4.39
C ILE A 134 -0.66 3.41 -4.12
N GLN A 135 -1.18 2.20 -3.97
CA GLN A 135 -0.40 1.00 -3.73
C GLN A 135 -0.28 0.17 -5.01
N PHE A 136 0.91 -0.37 -5.22
CA PHE A 136 1.28 -1.12 -6.42
C PHE A 136 1.92 -2.45 -6.05
N ALA A 137 1.64 -3.48 -6.86
CA ALA A 137 2.43 -4.71 -6.89
C ALA A 137 3.27 -4.74 -8.15
N ILE A 138 4.53 -5.13 -8.03
CA ILE A 138 5.49 -5.21 -9.14
C ILE A 138 5.98 -6.64 -9.26
N LYS A 139 5.71 -7.28 -10.42
CA LYS A 139 6.17 -8.63 -10.73
C LYS A 139 6.97 -8.64 -12.03
N GLY A 140 8.28 -8.84 -11.91
CA GLY A 140 9.19 -8.56 -13.02
C GLY A 140 9.11 -7.09 -13.40
N ASP A 141 8.84 -6.80 -14.69
CA ASP A 141 8.68 -5.43 -15.20
C ASP A 141 7.21 -4.97 -15.24
N GLN A 142 6.28 -5.79 -14.77
CA GLN A 142 4.86 -5.46 -14.79
C GLN A 142 4.44 -4.78 -13.50
N VAL A 143 3.77 -3.63 -13.65
CA VAL A 143 3.24 -2.82 -12.54
C VAL A 143 1.73 -2.95 -12.49
N TYR A 144 1.21 -3.36 -11.34
CA TYR A 144 -0.22 -3.52 -11.07
C TYR A 144 -0.66 -2.54 -10.00
N VAL A 145 -1.81 -1.90 -10.19
CA VAL A 145 -2.43 -1.06 -9.16
C VAL A 145 -3.23 -1.97 -8.21
N ILE A 146 -2.89 -1.95 -6.93
CA ILE A 146 -3.64 -2.66 -5.89
C ILE A 146 -4.85 -1.82 -5.48
N GLU A 147 -4.61 -0.57 -5.06
CA GLU A 147 -5.66 0.35 -4.66
C GLU A 147 -5.20 1.81 -4.76
N ALA A 148 -6.18 2.72 -4.83
CA ALA A 148 -5.96 4.16 -4.75
C ALA A 148 -6.84 4.75 -3.65
N ASN A 149 -6.22 5.42 -2.69
CA ASN A 149 -6.84 5.98 -1.51
C ASN A 149 -6.81 7.52 -1.59
N PRO A 150 -7.91 8.21 -1.96
CA PRO A 150 -7.97 9.67 -2.07
C PRO A 150 -8.09 10.34 -0.68
N ARG A 151 -7.10 10.13 0.14
CA ARG A 151 -6.99 10.62 1.52
C ARG A 151 -5.54 10.64 1.98
N ALA A 152 -5.26 11.26 3.13
CA ALA A 152 -3.97 11.12 3.79
C ALA A 152 -3.71 9.63 4.14
N SER A 153 -2.48 9.21 3.95
CA SER A 153 -1.97 7.91 4.39
C SER A 153 -1.21 8.06 5.72
N ARG A 154 -0.89 6.95 6.37
CA ARG A 154 0.02 6.95 7.52
C ARG A 154 1.47 7.28 7.09
N THR A 155 1.81 6.99 5.85
CA THR A 155 3.13 7.25 5.29
C THR A 155 3.37 8.73 4.94
N THR A 156 2.32 9.54 4.76
CA THR A 156 2.46 10.99 4.53
C THR A 156 3.30 11.70 5.63
N PRO A 157 3.05 11.51 6.93
CA PRO A 157 3.90 12.11 7.98
C PRO A 157 5.33 11.56 7.98
N PHE A 158 5.53 10.28 7.64
CA PHE A 158 6.84 9.68 7.50
C PHE A 158 7.65 10.37 6.39
N ILE A 159 7.07 10.49 5.18
CA ILE A 159 7.71 11.15 4.04
C ILE A 159 8.01 12.62 4.36
N ALA A 160 7.06 13.32 5.00
CA ALA A 160 7.25 14.71 5.43
C ALA A 160 8.44 14.88 6.37
N LYS A 161 8.62 13.98 7.32
CA LYS A 161 9.78 13.97 8.23
C LYS A 161 11.06 13.59 7.49
N ALA A 162 11.02 12.57 6.63
CA ALA A 162 12.18 12.12 5.89
C ALA A 162 12.78 13.25 5.02
N TYR A 163 11.96 13.92 4.24
CA TYR A 163 12.39 15.04 3.40
C TYR A 163 12.45 16.38 4.13
N GLN A 164 11.98 16.48 5.38
CA GLN A 164 11.84 17.72 6.13
C GLN A 164 11.05 18.80 5.34
N VAL A 165 9.99 18.37 4.65
CA VAL A 165 9.08 19.22 3.88
C VAL A 165 7.72 19.19 4.58
N PRO A 166 7.07 20.36 4.82
CA PRO A 166 5.79 20.42 5.51
C PRO A 166 4.62 20.02 4.60
N TYR A 167 4.64 18.81 4.04
CA TYR A 167 3.68 18.35 3.06
C TYR A 167 2.22 18.42 3.53
N LEU A 168 1.96 18.16 4.82
CA LEU A 168 0.60 18.25 5.38
C LEU A 168 0.08 19.69 5.34
N ASN A 169 0.93 20.67 5.65
CA ASN A 169 0.57 22.09 5.56
C ASN A 169 0.33 22.52 4.10
N ILE A 170 1.18 22.07 3.19
CA ILE A 170 1.03 22.30 1.76
C ILE A 170 -0.29 21.71 1.25
N ALA A 171 -0.57 20.44 1.56
CA ALA A 171 -1.81 19.77 1.19
C ALA A 171 -3.05 20.50 1.71
N THR A 172 -3.01 20.98 2.97
CA THR A 172 -4.11 21.74 3.55
C THR A 172 -4.39 23.02 2.77
N LYS A 173 -3.36 23.81 2.43
CA LYS A 173 -3.52 25.03 1.64
C LYS A 173 -4.06 24.77 0.24
N VAL A 174 -3.61 23.68 -0.39
CA VAL A 174 -4.11 23.23 -1.69
C VAL A 174 -5.59 22.83 -1.60
N MET A 175 -5.97 22.05 -0.57
CA MET A 175 -7.36 21.63 -0.35
C MET A 175 -8.31 22.80 -0.09
N LEU A 176 -7.84 23.81 0.64
CA LEU A 176 -8.61 25.04 0.89
C LEU A 176 -8.68 25.98 -0.33
N GLY A 177 -7.92 25.69 -1.37
CA GLY A 177 -7.85 26.54 -2.58
C GLY A 177 -7.05 27.82 -2.36
N GLU A 178 -6.31 27.93 -1.26
CA GLU A 178 -5.47 29.12 -0.97
C GLU A 178 -4.25 29.21 -1.88
N LYS A 179 -3.71 28.05 -2.29
CA LYS A 179 -2.52 27.93 -3.15
C LYS A 179 -2.66 26.78 -4.13
N LYS A 180 -1.91 26.88 -5.25
CA LYS A 180 -1.68 25.80 -6.21
C LYS A 180 -0.31 25.18 -5.97
N LEU A 181 -0.08 23.95 -6.48
CA LEU A 181 1.20 23.26 -6.34
C LEU A 181 2.37 24.06 -6.93
N ARG A 182 2.16 24.79 -8.01
CA ARG A 182 3.15 25.67 -8.64
C ARG A 182 3.60 26.85 -7.77
N ASP A 183 2.88 27.15 -6.68
CA ASP A 183 3.22 28.23 -5.74
C ASP A 183 4.19 27.74 -4.64
N PHE A 184 4.62 26.49 -4.69
CA PHE A 184 5.54 25.87 -3.73
C PHE A 184 6.81 25.38 -4.42
N GLU A 185 7.91 25.41 -3.68
CA GLU A 185 9.18 24.84 -4.09
C GLU A 185 9.41 23.50 -3.37
N PHE A 186 9.78 22.46 -4.13
CA PHE A 186 9.97 21.09 -3.64
C PHE A 186 11.41 20.62 -3.88
N HIS A 187 12.40 21.27 -3.25
CA HIS A 187 13.82 21.07 -3.58
C HIS A 187 14.62 20.24 -2.59
N LYS A 188 13.98 19.54 -1.66
CA LYS A 188 14.73 18.71 -0.72
C LYS A 188 14.98 17.31 -1.27
N LYS A 189 16.27 16.93 -1.27
CA LYS A 189 16.74 15.58 -1.60
C LYS A 189 17.13 14.88 -0.30
N LEU A 190 16.74 13.63 -0.13
CA LEU A 190 17.18 12.80 0.97
C LEU A 190 18.63 12.32 0.69
N GLU A 191 19.54 12.51 1.65
CA GLU A 191 20.86 11.90 1.62
C GLU A 191 20.79 10.53 2.30
N GLY A 192 20.97 9.47 1.51
CA GLY A 192 20.76 8.09 1.97
C GLY A 192 19.31 7.66 1.92
N TYR A 193 18.87 6.88 2.89
CA TYR A 193 17.55 6.27 2.94
C TYR A 193 16.85 6.52 4.29
N ALA A 194 15.54 6.65 4.25
CA ALA A 194 14.69 6.59 5.43
C ALA A 194 13.92 5.26 5.43
N ILE A 195 13.92 4.56 6.56
CA ILE A 195 13.26 3.27 6.71
C ILE A 195 12.12 3.44 7.70
N LYS A 196 10.92 3.08 7.28
CA LYS A 196 9.76 2.93 8.14
C LYS A 196 9.75 1.51 8.68
N VAL A 197 9.65 1.34 9.99
CA VAL A 197 9.55 0.03 10.64
C VAL A 197 8.25 -0.02 11.44
N PRO A 198 7.39 -1.03 11.23
CA PRO A 198 6.15 -1.17 11.99
C PRO A 198 6.43 -1.54 13.45
N VAL A 199 5.53 -1.12 14.33
CA VAL A 199 5.56 -1.46 15.75
C VAL A 199 4.34 -2.33 16.07
N PHE A 200 4.58 -3.48 16.69
CA PHE A 200 3.54 -4.42 17.09
C PHE A 200 3.42 -4.49 18.61
N SER A 201 2.19 -4.49 19.10
CA SER A 201 1.89 -4.59 20.54
C SER A 201 1.34 -5.97 20.92
N PHE A 202 1.81 -7.05 20.27
CA PHE A 202 1.31 -8.42 20.50
C PHE A 202 1.36 -8.86 21.96
N ASN A 203 2.36 -8.40 22.71
CA ASN A 203 2.49 -8.66 24.15
C ASN A 203 1.35 -8.08 24.99
N LYS A 204 0.59 -7.10 24.46
CA LYS A 204 -0.57 -6.51 25.14
C LYS A 204 -1.89 -7.22 24.78
N PHE A 205 -1.88 -8.07 23.77
CA PHE A 205 -3.07 -8.76 23.26
C PHE A 205 -2.83 -10.28 23.20
N PRO A 206 -2.88 -10.98 24.36
CA PRO A 206 -2.64 -12.43 24.40
C PRO A 206 -3.68 -13.17 23.58
N GLY A 207 -3.24 -14.17 22.80
CA GLY A 207 -4.09 -15.01 21.96
C GLY A 207 -4.38 -14.45 20.56
N VAL A 208 -3.83 -13.30 20.19
CA VAL A 208 -3.89 -12.80 18.82
C VAL A 208 -2.92 -13.58 17.94
N ASP A 209 -3.36 -13.95 16.74
CA ASP A 209 -2.48 -14.50 15.70
C ASP A 209 -1.44 -13.45 15.28
N ILE A 210 -0.17 -13.77 15.45
CA ILE A 210 0.96 -12.89 15.13
C ILE A 210 1.43 -12.99 13.69
N SER A 211 0.87 -13.93 12.90
CA SER A 211 1.24 -14.12 11.50
C SER A 211 0.83 -12.88 10.68
N LEU A 212 1.77 -12.30 9.95
CA LEU A 212 1.48 -11.17 9.08
C LEU A 212 0.72 -11.61 7.83
N GLY A 213 -0.13 -10.72 7.33
CA GLY A 213 -0.98 -10.98 6.18
C GLY A 213 -1.72 -9.72 5.72
N PRO A 214 -2.78 -9.86 4.93
CA PRO A 214 -3.52 -8.72 4.37
C PRO A 214 -4.23 -7.86 5.42
N GLU A 215 -4.51 -8.41 6.61
CA GLU A 215 -5.15 -7.68 7.72
C GLU A 215 -4.11 -7.00 8.60
N MET A 216 -4.31 -5.69 8.84
CA MET A 216 -3.39 -4.85 9.61
C MET A 216 -3.35 -5.22 11.09
N LYS A 217 -2.13 -5.35 11.65
CA LYS A 217 -1.87 -5.69 13.07
C LYS A 217 -0.97 -4.69 13.80
N SER A 218 -0.24 -3.84 13.06
CA SER A 218 0.64 -2.84 13.65
C SER A 218 -0.12 -1.75 14.40
N THR A 219 0.48 -1.27 15.49
CA THR A 219 -0.09 -0.24 16.37
C THR A 219 0.68 1.08 16.32
N GLY A 220 1.78 1.12 15.59
CA GLY A 220 2.63 2.30 15.43
C GLY A 220 3.71 2.06 14.41
N GLU A 221 4.58 3.06 14.27
CA GLU A 221 5.73 3.00 13.36
C GLU A 221 6.91 3.78 13.91
N ALA A 222 8.12 3.38 13.55
CA ALA A 222 9.37 4.07 13.82
C ALA A 222 10.04 4.47 12.50
N ILE A 223 10.88 5.50 12.56
CA ILE A 223 11.70 5.95 11.42
C ILE A 223 13.17 5.82 11.75
N TYR A 224 13.93 5.24 10.82
CA TYR A 224 15.37 5.15 10.87
C TYR A 224 15.98 5.80 9.63
N TYR A 225 17.18 6.36 9.79
CA TYR A 225 17.94 6.95 8.69
C TYR A 225 19.26 6.19 8.54
N ILE A 226 19.55 5.76 7.32
CA ILE A 226 20.81 5.10 6.95
C ILE A 226 21.46 5.81 5.78
N LYS A 227 22.79 5.77 5.71
CA LYS A 227 23.53 6.39 4.60
C LYS A 227 23.46 5.56 3.33
N ASP A 228 23.54 4.25 3.49
CA ASP A 228 23.56 3.29 2.40
C ASP A 228 22.93 1.96 2.83
N LEU A 229 22.71 1.08 1.87
CA LEU A 229 22.07 -0.21 2.09
C LEU A 229 23.01 -1.29 2.68
N TYR A 230 24.27 -0.95 2.94
CA TYR A 230 25.22 -1.83 3.65
C TYR A 230 25.11 -1.68 5.17
N ASP A 231 24.29 -0.74 5.66
CA ASP A 231 24.03 -0.58 7.08
C ASP A 231 23.54 -1.90 7.69
N PRO A 232 24.12 -2.38 8.80
CA PRO A 232 23.71 -3.62 9.45
C PRO A 232 22.21 -3.68 9.76
N PHE A 233 21.62 -2.58 10.17
CA PHE A 233 20.19 -2.50 10.47
C PHE A 233 19.31 -2.83 9.24
N PHE A 234 19.69 -2.31 8.06
CA PHE A 234 18.95 -2.64 6.83
C PHE A 234 19.14 -4.10 6.44
N ARG A 235 20.35 -4.62 6.54
CA ARG A 235 20.64 -6.01 6.21
C ARG A 235 19.87 -7.00 7.08
N ASP A 236 19.65 -6.68 8.35
CA ASP A 236 18.85 -7.52 9.27
C ASP A 236 17.36 -7.48 8.95
N LEU A 237 16.86 -6.43 8.27
CA LEU A 237 15.46 -6.33 7.84
C LEU A 237 15.20 -7.03 6.50
N ASP A 238 16.19 -7.10 5.61
CA ASP A 238 16.07 -7.62 4.23
C ASP A 238 16.39 -9.13 4.14
N THR A 239 16.65 -9.81 5.26
CA THR A 239 16.91 -11.27 5.35
C THR A 239 15.69 -12.05 5.82
#